data_01fb35749344826ccfaf9b36e4f0ec38
#
_entry.id   01fb35749344826ccfaf9b36e4f0ec38
#
_cell.length_a   1.000
_cell.length_b   1.000
_cell.length_c   1.000
_cell.angle_alpha   90.00
_cell.angle_beta   90.00
_cell.angle_gamma   90.00
#
_symmetry.space_group_name_H-M   'P 1'
#
loop_
_entity.id
_entity.type
_entity.pdbx_description
1 polymer ?
#
loop_
_entity_poly.entity_id
_entity_poly.type
_entity_poly.pdbx_seq_one_letter_code
_entity_poly.pdbx_strand_id
1 'polypeptide(L)'
;MAKLKRVGHDVALFQAPAGALPVTPGQLGLNHFAVQVENLADLKEAYEEFQAKGVRLDHNTDHGMTSSIYFFDPDGNRIEYFCNNQDDPAVGLALMGDVTRQNKALVLS
;
A
#
# COMPACT_ATOMS: atom_id res chain seq x y z
N MET A 1 -7.32 -1.44 12.34
CA MET A 1 -7.23 -1.18 10.89
C MET A 1 -7.57 0.27 10.58
N ALA A 2 -6.76 0.90 9.76
CA ALA A 2 -7.09 2.24 9.29
C ALA A 2 -8.40 2.23 8.51
N LYS A 3 -9.27 3.22 8.76
CA LYS A 3 -10.56 3.31 8.10
C LYS A 3 -10.52 4.39 7.04
N LEU A 4 -11.16 4.14 5.91
CA LEU A 4 -11.37 5.13 4.88
C LEU A 4 -12.46 6.10 5.35
N LYS A 5 -12.11 7.38 5.49
CA LYS A 5 -12.98 8.41 6.05
C LYS A 5 -13.77 9.12 4.97
N ARG A 6 -14.43 8.35 4.09
CA ARG A 6 -15.13 8.92 2.95
C ARG A 6 -16.56 8.50 2.93
N VAL A 7 -17.39 9.32 2.28
CA VAL A 7 -18.77 8.99 1.98
C VAL A 7 -18.78 8.18 0.69
N GLY A 8 -19.51 7.07 0.67
CA GLY A 8 -19.54 6.16 -0.46
C GLY A 8 -18.40 5.13 -0.39
N HIS A 9 -17.76 4.85 -1.50
CA HIS A 9 -16.71 3.84 -1.57
C HIS A 9 -15.50 4.36 -2.34
N ASP A 10 -14.31 3.91 -1.94
CA ASP A 10 -13.06 4.17 -2.65
C ASP A 10 -12.68 3.00 -3.56
N VAL A 11 -13.09 1.79 -3.18
CA VAL A 11 -12.82 0.57 -3.94
C VAL A 11 -14.13 -0.19 -4.09
N ALA A 12 -14.43 -0.61 -5.32
CA ALA A 12 -15.60 -1.41 -5.62
C ALA A 12 -15.19 -2.81 -6.04
N LEU A 13 -15.80 -3.83 -5.44
CA LEU A 13 -15.54 -5.23 -5.75
C LEU A 13 -16.76 -5.81 -6.45
N PHE A 14 -16.51 -6.48 -7.56
CA PHE A 14 -17.55 -7.16 -8.33
C PHE A 14 -17.20 -8.63 -8.45
N GLN A 15 -18.20 -9.48 -8.29
CA GLN A 15 -17.98 -10.91 -8.46
C GLN A 15 -17.60 -11.21 -9.92
N ALA A 16 -16.51 -11.94 -10.11
CA ALA A 16 -16.09 -12.36 -11.43
C ALA A 16 -17.04 -13.42 -12.00
N PRO A 17 -17.16 -13.51 -13.34
CA PRO A 17 -17.93 -14.59 -13.96
C PRO A 17 -17.40 -15.96 -13.57
N ALA A 18 -18.29 -16.96 -13.59
CA ALA A 18 -17.87 -18.34 -13.36
C ALA A 18 -16.81 -18.75 -14.41
N GLY A 19 -15.75 -19.38 -13.95
CA GLY A 19 -14.65 -19.79 -14.82
C GLY A 19 -13.63 -18.70 -15.13
N ALA A 20 -13.72 -17.54 -14.48
CA ALA A 20 -12.71 -16.49 -14.61
C ALA A 20 -11.34 -17.01 -14.17
N LEU A 21 -10.31 -16.71 -14.96
CA LEU A 21 -8.94 -17.11 -14.66
C LEU A 21 -8.22 -16.04 -13.83
N PRO A 22 -7.34 -16.44 -12.91
CA PRO A 22 -6.53 -15.47 -12.19
C PRO A 22 -5.57 -14.73 -13.13
N VAL A 23 -5.19 -13.51 -12.75
CA VAL A 23 -4.18 -12.75 -13.47
C VAL A 23 -2.82 -13.40 -13.25
N THR A 24 -2.06 -13.58 -14.34
CA THR A 24 -0.72 -14.15 -14.29
C THR A 24 0.34 -13.06 -14.38
N PRO A 25 1.53 -13.27 -13.78
CA PRO A 25 2.64 -12.31 -13.91
C PRO A 25 2.97 -12.03 -15.39
N GLY A 26 3.29 -10.78 -15.69
CA GLY A 26 3.64 -10.37 -17.04
C GLY A 26 2.48 -9.92 -17.92
N GLN A 27 1.25 -10.06 -17.45
CA GLN A 27 0.09 -9.55 -18.18
C GLN A 27 -0.05 -8.04 -17.98
N LEU A 28 -0.62 -7.39 -19.00
CA LEU A 28 -0.99 -5.98 -18.88
C LEU A 28 -2.11 -5.82 -17.87
N GLY A 29 -2.06 -4.75 -17.11
CA GLY A 29 -3.07 -4.45 -16.12
C GLY A 29 -2.52 -3.50 -15.07
N LEU A 30 -3.27 -3.32 -14.01
CA LEU A 30 -2.88 -2.48 -12.90
C LEU A 30 -1.75 -3.16 -12.12
N ASN A 31 -0.66 -2.43 -11.86
CA ASN A 31 0.41 -2.93 -11.00
C ASN A 31 -0.06 -3.03 -9.54
N HIS A 32 -0.58 -1.93 -9.03
CA HIS A 32 -1.18 -1.86 -7.69
C HIS A 32 -2.00 -0.57 -7.58
N PHE A 33 -2.79 -0.45 -6.53
CA PHE A 33 -3.36 0.81 -6.12
C PHE A 33 -2.95 1.10 -4.68
N ALA A 34 -2.96 2.39 -4.31
CA ALA A 34 -2.47 2.84 -3.02
C ALA A 34 -3.59 3.47 -2.20
N VAL A 35 -3.61 3.16 -0.90
CA VAL A 35 -4.52 3.74 0.07
C VAL A 35 -3.69 4.47 1.11
N GLN A 36 -4.00 5.74 1.35
CA GLN A 36 -3.30 6.53 2.35
C GLN A 36 -3.89 6.30 3.74
N VAL A 37 -3.01 6.06 4.71
CA VAL A 37 -3.34 6.10 6.13
C VAL A 37 -2.76 7.37 6.74
N GLU A 38 -3.22 7.77 7.92
CA GLU A 38 -2.89 9.10 8.46
C GLU A 38 -1.43 9.24 8.87
N ASN A 39 -0.87 8.21 9.51
CA ASN A 39 0.46 8.30 10.10
C ASN A 39 1.11 6.92 10.22
N LEU A 40 2.36 6.91 10.69
CA LEU A 40 3.12 5.68 10.83
C LEU A 40 2.51 4.73 11.87
N ALA A 41 1.89 5.25 12.92
CA ALA A 41 1.23 4.42 13.94
C ALA A 41 0.07 3.64 13.32
N ASP A 42 -0.72 4.27 12.45
CA ASP A 42 -1.80 3.61 11.74
C ASP A 42 -1.27 2.55 10.77
N LEU A 43 -0.14 2.82 10.11
CA LEU A 43 0.48 1.87 9.21
C LEU A 43 0.98 0.63 9.98
N LYS A 44 1.57 0.85 11.14
CA LYS A 44 2.04 -0.23 12.02
C LYS A 44 0.88 -1.07 12.53
N GLU A 45 -0.22 -0.43 12.92
CA GLU A 45 -1.43 -1.13 13.34
C GLU A 45 -1.99 -2.01 12.23
N ALA A 46 -2.04 -1.49 11.00
CA ALA A 46 -2.46 -2.26 9.84
C ALA A 46 -1.54 -3.46 9.60
N TYR A 47 -0.24 -3.28 9.72
CA TYR A 47 0.74 -4.35 9.55
C TYR A 47 0.52 -5.48 10.56
N GLU A 48 0.31 -5.13 11.83
CA GLU A 48 0.05 -6.10 12.89
C GLU A 48 -1.25 -6.86 12.62
N GLU A 49 -2.29 -6.16 12.19
CA GLU A 49 -3.57 -6.77 11.86
C GLU A 49 -3.46 -7.71 10.65
N PHE A 50 -2.70 -7.31 9.62
CA PHE A 50 -2.47 -8.16 8.46
C PHE A 50 -1.77 -9.46 8.85
N GLN A 51 -0.76 -9.38 9.72
CA GLN A 51 -0.08 -10.58 10.22
C GLN A 51 -1.03 -11.48 11.01
N ALA A 52 -1.85 -10.89 11.88
CA ALA A 52 -2.80 -11.64 12.69
C ALA A 52 -3.87 -12.35 11.86
N LYS A 53 -4.26 -11.76 10.72
CA LYS A 53 -5.28 -12.30 9.81
C LYS A 53 -4.71 -13.18 8.71
N GLY A 54 -3.40 -13.35 8.66
CA GLY A 54 -2.76 -14.15 7.63
C GLY A 54 -2.77 -13.55 6.24
N VAL A 55 -2.84 -12.22 6.13
CA VAL A 55 -2.76 -11.53 4.85
C VAL A 55 -1.38 -11.76 4.23
N ARG A 56 -1.37 -12.07 2.93
CA ARG A 56 -0.12 -12.28 2.20
C ARG A 56 0.59 -10.95 2.00
N LEU A 57 1.74 -10.79 2.66
CA LEU A 57 2.56 -9.58 2.58
C LEU A 57 3.59 -9.74 1.45
N ASP A 58 3.86 -8.64 0.73
CA ASP A 58 4.91 -8.60 -0.28
C ASP A 58 6.18 -8.01 0.33
N HIS A 59 6.18 -6.72 0.59
CA HIS A 59 7.31 -6.05 1.23
C HIS A 59 6.90 -4.73 1.86
N ASN A 60 7.77 -4.21 2.71
CA ASN A 60 7.63 -2.89 3.32
C ASN A 60 8.75 -2.00 2.80
N THR A 61 8.43 -0.77 2.46
CA THR A 61 9.42 0.15 1.87
C THR A 61 9.34 1.53 2.49
N ASP A 62 10.50 2.10 2.79
CA ASP A 62 10.66 3.51 3.11
C ASP A 62 11.08 4.23 1.83
N HIS A 63 10.15 4.99 1.24
CA HIS A 63 10.39 5.79 0.03
C HIS A 63 10.98 7.17 0.36
N GLY A 64 11.25 7.47 1.61
CA GLY A 64 11.75 8.75 2.08
C GLY A 64 10.62 9.70 2.45
N MET A 65 9.82 10.13 1.49
CA MET A 65 8.66 10.98 1.74
C MET A 65 7.46 10.18 2.24
N THR A 66 7.40 8.90 1.92
CA THR A 66 6.33 7.98 2.35
C THR A 66 6.92 6.68 2.87
N SER A 67 6.15 6.02 3.73
CA SER A 67 6.41 4.65 4.18
C SER A 67 5.24 3.78 3.75
N SER A 68 5.51 2.60 3.26
CA SER A 68 4.51 1.75 2.61
C SER A 68 4.58 0.30 3.03
N ILE A 69 3.41 -0.34 3.06
CA ILE A 69 3.27 -1.80 3.12
C ILE A 69 2.63 -2.24 1.82
N TYR A 70 3.24 -3.21 1.13
CA TYR A 70 2.66 -3.84 -0.05
C TYR A 70 2.16 -5.23 0.32
N PHE A 71 0.94 -5.53 -0.05
CA PHE A 71 0.31 -6.81 0.27
C PHE A 71 -0.65 -7.23 -0.85
N PHE A 72 -1.16 -8.45 -0.76
CA PHE A 72 -2.06 -9.01 -1.77
C PHE A 72 -3.42 -9.31 -1.17
N ASP A 73 -4.48 -9.05 -1.95
CA ASP A 73 -5.80 -9.55 -1.59
C ASP A 73 -5.89 -11.05 -1.94
N PRO A 74 -6.99 -11.74 -1.57
CA PRO A 74 -7.13 -13.16 -1.86
C PRO A 74 -7.09 -13.52 -3.35
N ASP A 75 -7.39 -12.57 -4.24
CA ASP A 75 -7.38 -12.77 -5.68
C ASP A 75 -6.01 -12.45 -6.32
N GLY A 76 -5.04 -12.04 -5.50
CA GLY A 76 -3.70 -11.73 -5.96
C GLY A 76 -3.49 -10.30 -6.44
N ASN A 77 -4.43 -9.41 -6.18
CA ASN A 77 -4.25 -7.99 -6.48
C ASN A 77 -3.30 -7.36 -5.47
N ARG A 78 -2.30 -6.62 -5.96
CA ARG A 78 -1.35 -5.92 -5.10
C ARG A 78 -1.94 -4.61 -4.63
N ILE A 79 -1.82 -4.35 -3.34
CA ILE A 79 -2.32 -3.14 -2.69
C ILE A 79 -1.19 -2.53 -1.88
N GLU A 80 -1.13 -1.20 -1.89
CA GLU A 80 -0.18 -0.45 -1.07
C GLU A 80 -0.95 0.35 -0.02
N TYR A 81 -0.58 0.22 1.26
CA TYR A 81 -0.96 1.18 2.29
C TYR A 81 0.24 2.06 2.56
N PHE A 82 0.04 3.37 2.58
CA PHE A 82 1.14 4.30 2.79
C PHE A 82 0.76 5.46 3.70
N CYS A 83 1.76 6.03 4.36
CA CYS A 83 1.62 7.29 5.07
C CYS A 83 2.75 8.24 4.65
N ASN A 84 2.50 9.53 4.82
CA ASN A 84 3.52 10.54 4.59
C ASN A 84 4.48 10.58 5.77
N ASN A 85 5.79 10.60 5.50
CA ASN A 85 6.83 10.74 6.51
C ASN A 85 7.12 12.20 6.83
N GLN A 86 6.68 13.12 5.97
CA GLN A 86 6.93 14.56 6.10
C GLN A 86 5.60 15.30 6.16
N ASP A 87 5.45 16.17 7.17
CA ASP A 87 4.28 17.03 7.27
C ASP A 87 4.36 18.24 6.34
N ASP A 88 5.59 18.65 5.94
CA ASP A 88 5.81 19.79 5.06
C ASP A 88 5.85 19.33 3.61
N PRO A 89 4.87 19.76 2.77
CA PRO A 89 4.84 19.37 1.36
C PRO A 89 6.09 19.80 0.58
N ALA A 90 6.73 20.91 0.95
CA ALA A 90 7.94 21.35 0.29
C ALA A 90 9.10 20.40 0.51
N VAL A 91 9.22 19.83 1.71
CA VAL A 91 10.23 18.82 2.01
C VAL A 91 9.94 17.54 1.22
N GLY A 92 8.69 17.14 1.15
CA GLY A 92 8.28 15.97 0.36
C GLY A 92 8.62 16.14 -1.12
N LEU A 93 8.34 17.31 -1.71
CA LEU A 93 8.69 17.61 -3.10
C LEU A 93 10.20 17.59 -3.34
N ALA A 94 10.98 18.11 -2.39
CA ALA A 94 12.44 18.08 -2.49
C ALA A 94 12.96 16.63 -2.49
N LEU A 95 12.39 15.77 -1.67
CA LEU A 95 12.74 14.33 -1.64
C LEU A 95 12.36 13.64 -2.95
N MET A 96 11.23 13.98 -3.54
CA MET A 96 10.83 13.42 -4.84
C MET A 96 11.80 13.79 -5.95
N GLY A 97 12.36 15.00 -5.90
CA GLY A 97 13.33 15.48 -6.89
C GLY A 97 14.74 14.96 -6.70
N ASP A 98 15.03 14.30 -5.58
CA ASP A 98 16.37 13.78 -5.31
C ASP A 98 16.58 12.44 -6.00
N VAL A 99 17.21 12.50 -7.18
CA VAL A 99 17.46 11.31 -8.01
C VAL A 99 18.52 10.37 -7.41
N THR A 100 19.24 10.82 -6.39
CA THR A 100 20.27 9.98 -5.72
C THR A 100 19.67 9.19 -4.56
N ARG A 101 18.46 9.53 -4.12
CA ARG A 101 17.81 8.88 -3.02
C ARG A 101 17.37 7.47 -3.41
N GLN A 102 17.69 6.51 -2.56
CA GLN A 102 17.27 5.12 -2.73
C GLN A 102 16.20 4.77 -1.71
N ASN A 103 15.26 3.93 -2.12
CA ASN A 103 14.28 3.36 -1.21
C ASN A 103 14.96 2.41 -0.23
N LYS A 104 14.45 2.37 0.98
CA LYS A 104 14.97 1.51 2.04
C LYS A 104 13.90 0.53 2.50
N ALA A 105 14.35 -0.60 3.03
CA ALA A 105 13.43 -1.51 3.70
C ALA A 105 12.86 -0.83 4.96
N LEU A 106 11.56 -0.95 5.17
CA LEU A 106 10.86 -0.39 6.32
C LEU A 106 10.69 -1.47 7.37
N VAL A 107 11.09 -1.15 8.60
CA VAL A 107 10.90 -2.05 9.75
C VAL A 107 9.74 -1.52 10.58
N LEU A 108 8.69 -2.33 10.73
CA LEU A 108 7.45 -1.98 11.42
C LEU A 108 7.23 -2.78 12.71
N SER A 109 8.08 -3.73 12.98
CA SER A 109 8.00 -4.55 14.20
C SER A 109 8.53 -3.84 15.43
#